data_533ee3d51c654abda797fb527a87b601
#
_entry.id   533ee3d51c654abda797fb527a87b601
#
_cell.length_a   1.000
_cell.length_b   1.000
_cell.length_c   1.000
_cell.angle_alpha   90.00
_cell.angle_beta   90.00
_cell.angle_gamma   90.00
#
_symmetry.space_group_name_H-M   'P 1'
#
loop_
_entity.id
_entity.type
_entity.pdbx_description
1 polymer ?
#
loop_
_entity_poly.entity_id
_entity_poly.type
_entity_poly.pdbx_seq_one_letter_code
_entity_poly.pdbx_strand_id
1 'polypeptide(L)'
;MKESYGGMFLITLVTIFVVLFMSILLLGINYTRAFKVKNEVINILERKQGLNPEAKTEIDNYTDQMHYGGEEDLLKGKCTGTKSNAVDNICIEKKGITMGEDGEDAYAYYKVTTYIYIEIPLVIKGKFLVPVSGETKTIELVE
;
A
#
# COMPACT_ATOMS: atom_id res chain seq x y z
N MET A 1 12.33 -30.11 -42.25
CA MET A 1 13.01 -29.31 -41.22
C MET A 1 12.46 -27.87 -41.06
N LYS A 2 12.07 -27.17 -42.10
CA LYS A 2 11.55 -25.78 -41.97
C LYS A 2 10.21 -25.66 -41.19
N GLU A 3 9.37 -26.66 -41.29
CA GLU A 3 8.05 -26.66 -40.57
C GLU A 3 8.19 -26.86 -39.07
N SER A 4 9.21 -27.61 -38.62
CA SER A 4 9.45 -27.84 -37.19
C SER A 4 9.91 -26.58 -36.44
N TYR A 5 10.66 -25.70 -37.08
CA TYR A 5 11.10 -24.44 -36.49
C TYR A 5 9.93 -23.43 -36.33
N GLY A 6 8.98 -23.40 -37.27
CA GLY A 6 7.80 -22.55 -37.18
C GLY A 6 6.91 -22.93 -36.02
N GLY A 7 6.70 -24.22 -35.79
CA GLY A 7 5.90 -24.69 -34.63
C GLY A 7 6.55 -24.39 -33.30
N MET A 8 7.86 -24.55 -33.16
CA MET A 8 8.58 -24.24 -31.92
C MET A 8 8.58 -22.74 -31.61
N PHE A 9 8.72 -21.90 -32.62
CA PHE A 9 8.64 -20.44 -32.49
C PHE A 9 7.25 -20.00 -32.03
N LEU A 10 6.20 -20.58 -32.60
CA LEU A 10 4.81 -20.25 -32.22
C LEU A 10 4.50 -20.64 -30.77
N ILE A 11 4.95 -21.82 -30.33
CA ILE A 11 4.79 -22.27 -28.95
C ILE A 11 5.51 -21.31 -27.99
N THR A 12 6.73 -20.90 -28.31
CA THR A 12 7.50 -19.96 -27.49
C THR A 12 6.78 -18.61 -27.38
N LEU A 13 6.26 -18.10 -28.50
CA LEU A 13 5.54 -16.83 -28.53
C LEU A 13 4.26 -16.87 -27.70
N VAL A 14 3.47 -17.95 -27.81
CA VAL A 14 2.27 -18.16 -26.99
C VAL A 14 2.62 -18.24 -25.51
N THR A 15 3.68 -18.95 -25.15
CA THR A 15 4.13 -19.08 -23.75
C THR A 15 4.50 -17.72 -23.17
N ILE A 16 5.26 -16.90 -23.90
CA ILE A 16 5.62 -15.54 -23.48
C ILE A 16 4.35 -14.70 -23.28
N PHE A 17 3.40 -14.78 -24.19
CA PHE A 17 2.15 -14.05 -24.09
C PHE A 17 1.33 -14.44 -22.86
N VAL A 18 1.22 -15.75 -22.58
CA VAL A 18 0.51 -16.25 -21.39
C VAL A 18 1.19 -15.76 -20.11
N VAL A 19 2.52 -15.82 -20.01
CA VAL A 19 3.26 -15.34 -18.85
C VAL A 19 3.05 -13.84 -18.64
N LEU A 20 3.11 -13.04 -19.70
CA LEU A 20 2.84 -11.60 -19.61
C LEU A 20 1.43 -11.32 -19.13
N PHE A 21 0.43 -12.01 -19.66
CA PHE A 21 -0.96 -11.83 -19.28
C PHE A 21 -1.20 -12.19 -17.81
N MET A 22 -0.65 -13.30 -17.34
CA MET A 22 -0.72 -13.70 -15.92
C MET A 22 -0.03 -12.67 -15.01
N SER A 23 1.10 -12.12 -15.44
CA SER A 23 1.79 -11.07 -14.67
C SER A 23 0.95 -9.81 -14.49
N ILE A 24 0.24 -9.38 -15.53
CA ILE A 24 -0.67 -8.22 -15.49
C ILE A 24 -1.85 -8.48 -14.55
N LEU A 25 -2.43 -9.69 -14.56
CA LEU A 25 -3.51 -10.06 -13.66
C LEU A 25 -3.06 -10.04 -12.19
N LEU A 26 -1.90 -10.59 -11.88
CA LEU A 26 -1.34 -10.57 -10.53
C LEU A 26 -1.10 -9.14 -10.03
N LEU A 27 -0.57 -8.28 -10.90
CA LEU A 27 -0.37 -6.87 -10.59
C LEU A 27 -1.70 -6.18 -10.27
N GLY A 28 -2.75 -6.44 -11.05
CA GLY A 28 -4.09 -5.89 -10.82
C GLY A 28 -4.69 -6.30 -9.49
N ILE A 29 -4.50 -7.57 -9.07
CA ILE A 29 -4.97 -8.07 -7.78
C ILE A 29 -4.24 -7.35 -6.63
N ASN A 30 -2.92 -7.24 -6.70
CA ASN A 30 -2.12 -6.58 -5.68
C ASN A 30 -2.44 -5.08 -5.59
N TYR A 31 -2.64 -4.41 -6.72
CA TYR A 31 -3.09 -3.02 -6.78
C TYR A 31 -4.44 -2.83 -6.08
N THR A 32 -5.41 -3.67 -6.42
CA THR A 32 -6.76 -3.61 -5.83
C THR A 32 -6.71 -3.82 -4.32
N ARG A 33 -5.88 -4.75 -3.85
CA ARG A 33 -5.70 -5.03 -2.43
C ARG A 33 -5.10 -3.83 -1.69
N ALA A 34 -4.01 -3.27 -2.19
CA ALA A 34 -3.37 -2.08 -1.61
C ALA A 34 -4.31 -0.87 -1.58
N PHE A 35 -5.10 -0.69 -2.64
CA PHE A 35 -6.08 0.39 -2.73
C PHE A 35 -7.23 0.24 -1.72
N LYS A 36 -7.74 -0.98 -1.53
CA LYS A 36 -8.76 -1.27 -0.52
C LYS A 36 -8.25 -1.01 0.89
N VAL A 37 -7.05 -1.51 1.20
CA VAL A 37 -6.43 -1.29 2.52
C VAL A 37 -6.23 0.20 2.77
N LYS A 38 -5.70 0.95 1.81
CA LYS A 38 -5.53 2.40 1.93
C LYS A 38 -6.85 3.11 2.24
N ASN A 39 -7.90 2.82 1.48
CA ASN A 39 -9.19 3.47 1.65
C ASN A 39 -9.82 3.13 3.01
N GLU A 40 -9.72 1.88 3.45
CA GLU A 40 -10.27 1.49 4.75
C GLU A 40 -9.51 2.13 5.90
N VAL A 41 -8.17 2.21 5.82
CA VAL A 41 -7.37 2.93 6.81
C VAL A 41 -7.78 4.41 6.89
N ILE A 42 -8.01 5.06 5.77
CA ILE A 42 -8.53 6.43 5.71
C ILE A 42 -9.89 6.52 6.41
N ASN A 43 -10.82 5.61 6.11
CA ASN A 43 -12.15 5.57 6.72
C ASN A 43 -12.08 5.36 8.25
N ILE A 44 -11.19 4.48 8.72
CA ILE A 44 -10.98 4.24 10.15
C ILE A 44 -10.47 5.51 10.82
N LEU A 45 -9.47 6.18 10.24
CA LEU A 45 -8.92 7.42 10.77
C LEU A 45 -9.98 8.54 10.82
N GLU A 46 -10.80 8.68 9.79
CA GLU A 46 -11.90 9.67 9.77
C GLU A 46 -12.98 9.34 10.80
N ARG A 47 -13.36 8.07 10.93
CA ARG A 47 -14.38 7.63 11.88
C ARG A 47 -13.93 7.75 13.33
N LYS A 48 -12.65 7.47 13.60
CA LYS A 48 -12.07 7.57 14.94
C LYS A 48 -11.47 8.95 15.24
N GLN A 49 -11.62 9.91 14.33
CA GLN A 49 -11.13 11.28 14.48
C GLN A 49 -9.62 11.34 14.78
N GLY A 50 -8.85 10.47 14.15
CA GLY A 50 -7.40 10.46 14.25
C GLY A 50 -6.80 9.11 14.59
N LEU A 51 -5.47 9.12 14.78
CA LEU A 51 -4.69 7.91 15.06
C LEU A 51 -4.62 7.64 16.57
N ASN A 52 -5.72 7.23 17.16
CA ASN A 52 -5.81 6.81 18.57
C ASN A 52 -5.53 5.29 18.73
N PRO A 53 -5.39 4.77 19.96
CA PRO A 53 -5.13 3.35 20.20
C PRO A 53 -6.20 2.41 19.61
N GLU A 54 -7.47 2.84 19.60
CA GLU A 54 -8.57 2.08 19.03
C GLU A 54 -8.47 2.01 17.51
N ALA A 55 -8.13 3.13 16.85
CA ALA A 55 -7.90 3.18 15.41
C ALA A 55 -6.74 2.25 15.00
N LYS A 56 -5.66 2.25 15.77
CA LYS A 56 -4.52 1.34 15.53
C LYS A 56 -4.95 -0.12 15.60
N THR A 57 -5.64 -0.53 16.64
CA THR A 57 -6.11 -1.91 16.80
C THR A 57 -7.05 -2.32 15.67
N GLU A 58 -7.91 -1.41 15.22
CA GLU A 58 -8.82 -1.69 14.12
C GLU A 58 -8.09 -1.80 12.77
N ILE A 59 -7.07 -0.97 12.55
CA ILE A 59 -6.19 -1.05 11.37
C ILE A 59 -5.42 -2.37 11.36
N ASP A 60 -4.82 -2.75 12.49
CA ASP A 60 -4.07 -4.02 12.64
C ASP A 60 -4.97 -5.22 12.31
N ASN A 61 -6.16 -5.27 12.91
CA ASN A 61 -7.11 -6.35 12.66
C ASN A 61 -7.55 -6.42 11.19
N TYR A 62 -7.73 -5.28 10.54
CA TYR A 62 -8.13 -5.23 9.14
C TYR A 62 -7.01 -5.68 8.22
N THR A 63 -5.78 -5.25 8.48
CA THR A 63 -4.60 -5.66 7.69
C THR A 63 -4.33 -7.14 7.80
N ASP A 64 -4.49 -7.71 9.00
CA ASP A 64 -4.37 -9.14 9.24
C ASP A 64 -5.43 -9.93 8.46
N GLN A 65 -6.70 -9.50 8.50
CA GLN A 65 -7.78 -10.13 7.73
C GLN A 65 -7.54 -10.11 6.23
N MET A 66 -6.96 -9.02 5.73
CA MET A 66 -6.64 -8.88 4.31
C MET A 66 -5.33 -9.57 3.91
N HIS A 67 -4.62 -10.16 4.88
CA HIS A 67 -3.28 -10.72 4.68
C HIS A 67 -2.38 -9.69 3.96
N TYR A 68 -2.52 -8.44 4.36
CA TYR A 68 -1.75 -7.32 3.85
C TYR A 68 -0.60 -7.06 4.81
N GLY A 69 0.47 -7.70 4.60
CA GLY A 69 1.70 -7.57 5.35
C GLY A 69 2.85 -8.08 4.49
N GLY A 70 3.99 -7.54 4.66
CA GLY A 70 5.20 -7.97 3.99
C GLY A 70 6.37 -7.92 4.97
N GLU A 71 7.54 -8.32 4.53
CA GLU A 71 8.74 -8.26 5.34
C GLU A 71 8.98 -6.83 5.85
N GLU A 72 8.99 -6.64 7.16
CA GLU A 72 9.19 -5.35 7.86
C GLU A 72 10.43 -4.59 7.38
N ASP A 73 11.43 -5.29 6.85
CA ASP A 73 12.68 -4.71 6.40
C ASP A 73 12.56 -3.85 5.13
N LEU A 74 11.51 -4.04 4.31
CA LEU A 74 11.35 -3.32 3.04
C LEU A 74 10.95 -1.85 3.22
N LEU A 75 10.36 -1.50 4.35
CA LEU A 75 9.91 -0.14 4.65
C LEU A 75 10.84 0.63 5.58
N LYS A 76 11.89 0.00 6.10
CA LYS A 76 12.88 0.68 6.94
C LYS A 76 13.46 1.89 6.20
N GLY A 77 13.12 3.08 6.68
CA GLY A 77 13.62 4.35 6.14
C GLY A 77 12.80 4.99 5.02
N LYS A 78 11.70 4.37 4.58
CA LYS A 78 10.79 4.97 3.57
C LYS A 78 9.61 5.72 4.18
N CYS A 79 9.24 5.41 5.42
CA CYS A 79 8.26 6.19 6.16
C CYS A 79 8.94 7.37 6.85
N THR A 80 8.59 8.58 6.46
CA THR A 80 9.10 9.82 7.07
C THR A 80 8.35 10.22 8.34
N GLY A 81 7.21 9.56 8.63
CA GLY A 81 6.42 9.76 9.84
C GLY A 81 6.97 9.01 11.06
N THR A 82 6.45 9.36 12.23
CA THR A 82 6.85 8.78 13.52
C THR A 82 6.77 7.26 13.48
N LYS A 83 7.88 6.58 13.70
CA LYS A 83 8.05 5.13 13.59
C LYS A 83 7.08 4.25 14.41
N SER A 84 6.28 4.85 15.31
CA SER A 84 5.29 4.16 16.11
C SER A 84 4.00 3.80 15.36
N ASN A 85 3.87 4.22 14.12
CA ASN A 85 2.64 4.11 13.34
C ASN A 85 2.84 3.35 12.02
N ALA A 86 3.96 2.68 11.86
CA ALA A 86 4.15 1.71 10.80
C ALA A 86 3.48 0.41 11.25
N VAL A 87 2.21 0.28 10.96
CA VAL A 87 1.55 -1.01 10.92
C VAL A 87 1.98 -1.64 9.61
N ASP A 88 2.66 -2.76 9.67
CA ASP A 88 3.03 -3.64 8.56
C ASP A 88 2.79 -3.08 7.14
N ASN A 89 3.74 -2.29 6.63
CA ASN A 89 3.71 -1.74 5.27
C ASN A 89 2.74 -0.57 4.99
N ILE A 90 2.22 0.07 6.02
CA ILE A 90 1.41 1.28 5.90
C ILE A 90 2.13 2.43 6.60
N CYS A 91 2.37 3.52 5.88
CA CYS A 91 2.88 4.75 6.46
C CYS A 91 1.72 5.71 6.70
N ILE A 92 1.56 6.13 7.94
CA ILE A 92 0.55 7.12 8.35
C ILE A 92 1.29 8.36 8.88
N GLU A 93 1.17 9.45 8.17
CA GLU A 93 1.80 10.73 8.52
C GLU A 93 0.74 11.74 8.92
N LYS A 94 0.86 12.29 10.13
CA LYS A 94 0.03 13.42 10.58
C LYS A 94 0.58 14.71 9.98
N LYS A 95 -0.27 15.51 9.34
CA LYS A 95 0.03 16.84 8.81
C LYS A 95 -0.85 17.86 9.53
N GLY A 96 -0.24 18.80 10.24
CA GLY A 96 -0.96 19.94 10.83
C GLY A 96 -1.31 20.98 9.76
N ILE A 97 -2.52 21.55 9.82
CA ILE A 97 -2.96 22.55 8.85
C ILE A 97 -3.10 23.92 9.49
N THR A 98 -3.58 24.01 10.72
CA THR A 98 -3.89 25.28 11.38
C THR A 98 -3.51 25.21 12.84
N MET A 99 -2.79 26.22 13.31
CA MET A 99 -2.55 26.41 14.74
C MET A 99 -3.78 27.06 15.37
N GLY A 100 -4.25 26.51 16.47
CA GLY A 100 -5.22 27.19 17.34
C GLY A 100 -4.63 28.47 17.94
N GLU A 101 -5.46 29.28 18.61
CA GLU A 101 -5.03 30.52 19.29
C GLU A 101 -3.89 30.28 20.30
N ASP A 102 -3.77 29.06 20.84
CA ASP A 102 -2.76 28.67 21.82
C ASP A 102 -1.52 28.00 21.21
N GLY A 103 -1.41 27.95 19.88
CA GLY A 103 -0.26 27.37 19.19
C GLY A 103 -0.28 25.85 19.03
N GLU A 104 -1.38 25.20 19.38
CA GLU A 104 -1.61 23.78 19.15
C GLU A 104 -2.32 23.52 17.81
N ASP A 105 -2.11 22.33 17.25
CA ASP A 105 -2.75 21.92 16.00
C ASP A 105 -4.26 21.74 16.22
N ALA A 106 -5.09 22.70 15.78
CA ALA A 106 -6.55 22.60 15.89
C ALA A 106 -7.14 21.65 14.84
N TYR A 107 -6.52 21.58 13.70
CA TYR A 107 -6.94 20.74 12.58
C TYR A 107 -5.75 19.97 12.02
N ALA A 108 -5.95 18.70 11.74
CA ALA A 108 -4.95 17.88 11.07
C ALA A 108 -5.59 17.01 10.00
N TYR A 109 -4.78 16.61 9.04
CA TYR A 109 -5.12 15.51 8.14
C TYR A 109 -4.02 14.44 8.19
N TYR A 110 -4.37 13.23 7.82
CA TYR A 110 -3.44 12.12 7.78
C TYR A 110 -3.20 11.70 6.34
N LYS A 111 -1.93 11.60 5.98
CA LYS A 111 -1.52 11.02 4.71
C LYS A 111 -1.24 9.53 4.94
N VAL A 112 -1.99 8.70 4.27
CA VAL A 112 -1.85 7.24 4.33
C VAL A 112 -1.17 6.77 3.05
N THR A 113 -0.06 6.06 3.18
CA THR A 113 0.66 5.46 2.05
C THR A 113 0.76 3.96 2.25
N THR A 114 0.19 3.21 1.32
CA THR A 114 0.32 1.75 1.21
C THR A 114 1.26 1.41 0.08
N TYR A 115 1.83 0.21 0.08
CA TYR A 115 2.79 -0.23 -0.91
C TYR A 115 2.32 -1.48 -1.62
N ILE A 116 2.47 -1.50 -2.94
CA ILE A 116 2.24 -2.68 -3.77
C ILE A 116 3.56 -3.42 -3.91
N TYR A 117 3.55 -4.70 -3.56
CA TYR A 117 4.69 -5.59 -3.77
C TYR A 117 4.58 -6.22 -5.16
N ILE A 118 5.61 -6.04 -5.96
CA ILE A 118 5.72 -6.65 -7.27
C ILE A 118 6.93 -7.58 -7.24
N GLU A 119 6.67 -8.87 -7.23
CA GLU A 119 7.69 -9.89 -7.44
C GLU A 119 7.57 -10.39 -8.88
N ILE A 120 8.58 -10.16 -9.70
CA ILE A 120 8.63 -10.67 -11.07
C ILE A 120 9.49 -11.94 -11.05
N PRO A 121 8.90 -13.14 -11.11
CA PRO A 121 9.61 -14.38 -10.86
C PRO A 121 10.65 -14.77 -11.95
N LEU A 122 10.63 -14.13 -13.11
CA LEU A 122 11.42 -14.57 -14.26
C LEU A 122 12.58 -13.67 -14.68
N VAL A 123 12.58 -12.38 -14.29
CA VAL A 123 13.50 -11.43 -14.95
C VAL A 123 14.45 -10.72 -14.00
N ILE A 124 14.03 -10.44 -12.77
CA ILE A 124 14.84 -9.65 -11.85
C ILE A 124 14.63 -10.17 -10.42
N LYS A 125 15.72 -10.54 -9.74
CA LYS A 125 15.71 -10.79 -8.28
C LYS A 125 15.53 -9.47 -7.50
N GLY A 126 14.50 -8.71 -7.83
CA GLY A 126 14.19 -7.42 -7.22
C GLY A 126 12.73 -7.35 -6.81
N LYS A 127 12.50 -6.94 -5.56
CA LYS A 127 11.18 -6.60 -5.07
C LYS A 127 10.95 -5.12 -5.36
N PHE A 128 9.96 -4.81 -6.18
CA PHE A 128 9.57 -3.43 -6.46
C PHE A 128 8.44 -3.01 -5.53
N LEU A 129 8.61 -1.84 -4.93
CA LEU A 129 7.60 -1.22 -4.07
C LEU A 129 7.02 -0.02 -4.80
N VAL A 130 5.73 -0.07 -5.11
CA VAL A 130 5.02 1.05 -5.69
C VAL A 130 4.12 1.67 -4.61
N PRO A 131 4.36 2.94 -4.22
CA PRO A 131 3.55 3.61 -3.22
C PRO A 131 2.18 4.01 -3.79
N VAL A 132 1.13 3.78 -3.00
CA VAL A 132 -0.22 4.26 -3.26
C VAL A 132 -0.63 5.12 -2.08
N SER A 133 -0.73 6.42 -2.27
CA SER A 133 -1.05 7.37 -1.20
C SER A 133 -2.47 7.92 -1.33
N GLY A 134 -3.02 8.33 -0.21
CA GLY A 134 -4.27 9.06 -0.09
C GLY A 134 -4.26 9.90 1.17
N GLU A 135 -5.17 10.85 1.27
CA GLU A 135 -5.28 11.76 2.41
C GLU A 135 -6.68 11.69 3.00
N THR A 136 -6.77 11.81 4.33
CA THR A 136 -8.06 11.96 5.02
C THR A 136 -8.60 13.36 4.77
N LYS A 137 -9.88 13.56 5.04
CA LYS A 137 -10.41 14.90 5.25
C LYS A 137 -9.72 15.54 6.46
N THR A 138 -9.83 16.85 6.54
CA THR A 138 -9.40 17.60 7.71
C THR A 138 -10.21 17.17 8.92
N ILE A 139 -9.53 16.77 9.99
CA ILE A 139 -10.12 16.29 11.24
C ILE A 139 -9.85 17.34 12.30
N GLU A 140 -10.89 17.73 13.02
CA GLU A 140 -10.76 18.59 14.20
C GLU A 140 -10.22 17.74 15.35
N LEU A 141 -9.11 18.16 15.92
CA LEU A 141 -8.50 17.48 17.05
C LEU A 141 -9.22 17.93 18.32
N VAL A 142 -10.13 17.09 18.79
CA VAL A 142 -10.77 17.28 20.10
C VAL A 142 -9.84 16.62 21.13
N GLU A 143 -9.30 17.42 22.06
CA GLU A 143 -8.62 16.90 23.26
C GLU A 143 -9.59 16.14 24.18
#